data_0828f65c4cdbb853237f491a08e2c565
#
_entry.id   0828f65c4cdbb853237f491a08e2c565
#
_cell.length_a   1.000
_cell.length_b   1.000
_cell.length_c   1.000
_cell.angle_alpha   90.00
_cell.angle_beta   90.00
_cell.angle_gamma   90.00
#
_symmetry.space_group_name_H-M   'P 1'
#
loop_
_entity.id
_entity.type
_entity.pdbx_description
1 polymer ?
#
loop_
_entity_poly.entity_id
_entity_poly.type
_entity_poly.pdbx_seq_one_letter_code
_entity_poly.pdbx_strand_id
1 'polypeptide(L)'
;IEACRDYLIGLTDASRWGKEPISFGISGDYLDTKTAETIVDSGFLIVGDSIVDVPFGLVSFIRNGASLEKGVADMQLLESAEEDSLVSIHWRARIDDLRVREDKDVIAWLEDQDVWFTTWGEWHLHQLAGSSTNVSIDGSTITSISASSGIWSVPGTIMIRFNGTVLSV
;
A
#
# COMPACT_ATOMS: atom_id res chain seq x y z
N ILE A 1 6.24 -14.71 -15.17
CA ILE A 1 6.19 -13.57 -14.24
C ILE A 1 7.00 -12.43 -14.83
N GLU A 2 8.31 -12.59 -15.09
CA GLU A 2 9.20 -11.54 -15.62
C GLU A 2 8.67 -10.90 -16.91
N ALA A 3 8.36 -11.68 -17.93
CA ALA A 3 7.86 -11.14 -19.19
C ALA A 3 6.58 -10.30 -19.04
N CYS A 4 5.71 -10.63 -18.10
CA CYS A 4 4.52 -9.86 -17.79
C CYS A 4 4.88 -8.55 -17.07
N ARG A 5 5.82 -8.61 -16.14
CA ARG A 5 6.34 -7.44 -15.44
C ARG A 5 6.98 -6.45 -16.41
N ASP A 6 7.88 -6.93 -17.28
CA ASP A 6 8.57 -6.10 -18.27
C ASP A 6 7.59 -5.44 -19.23
N TYR A 7 6.55 -6.18 -19.64
CA TYR A 7 5.48 -5.64 -20.47
C TYR A 7 4.73 -4.51 -19.77
N LEU A 8 4.38 -4.67 -18.49
CA LEU A 8 3.67 -3.66 -17.72
C LEU A 8 4.52 -2.40 -17.53
N ILE A 9 5.80 -2.53 -17.20
CA ILE A 9 6.74 -1.41 -17.06
C ILE A 9 6.82 -0.57 -18.36
N GLY A 10 6.70 -1.22 -19.51
CA GLY A 10 6.70 -0.54 -20.81
C GLY A 10 5.41 0.22 -21.12
N LEU A 11 4.31 -0.06 -20.41
CA LEU A 11 3.00 0.54 -20.70
C LEU A 11 2.63 1.68 -19.75
N THR A 12 2.94 1.54 -18.46
CA THR A 12 2.50 2.50 -17.45
C THR A 12 3.40 2.45 -16.23
N ASP A 13 3.44 3.56 -15.52
CA ASP A 13 4.05 3.61 -14.20
C ASP A 13 3.15 2.87 -13.19
N ALA A 14 3.74 2.04 -12.35
CA ALA A 14 3.01 1.29 -11.32
C ALA A 14 2.48 2.19 -10.20
N SER A 15 3.16 3.31 -9.98
CA SER A 15 2.80 4.34 -9.00
C SER A 15 3.33 5.69 -9.46
N ARG A 16 2.76 6.78 -8.94
CA ARG A 16 3.33 8.13 -9.06
C ARG A 16 4.74 8.26 -8.47
N TRP A 17 5.18 7.28 -7.69
CA TRP A 17 6.48 7.26 -7.02
C TRP A 17 7.51 6.34 -7.67
N GLY A 18 7.08 5.50 -8.61
CA GLY A 18 7.97 4.60 -9.31
C GLY A 18 7.28 3.76 -10.38
N LYS A 19 8.06 3.27 -11.32
CA LYS A 19 7.57 2.58 -12.52
C LYS A 19 7.30 1.10 -12.32
N GLU A 20 8.11 0.46 -11.48
CA GLU A 20 8.15 -0.98 -11.37
C GLU A 20 7.00 -1.51 -10.50
N PRO A 21 6.20 -2.48 -10.96
CA PRO A 21 5.23 -3.14 -10.11
C PRO A 21 5.97 -3.95 -9.02
N ILE A 22 5.57 -3.74 -7.77
CA ILE A 22 6.18 -4.41 -6.60
C ILE A 22 5.22 -5.30 -5.85
N SER A 23 3.95 -5.34 -6.26
CA SER A 23 2.92 -6.20 -5.68
C SER A 23 2.47 -7.26 -6.68
N PHE A 24 2.38 -8.50 -6.24
CA PHE A 24 1.93 -9.64 -7.02
C PHE A 24 0.68 -10.26 -6.39
N GLY A 25 -0.40 -10.32 -7.15
CA GLY A 25 -1.65 -10.95 -6.72
C GLY A 25 -1.63 -12.45 -7.02
N ILE A 26 -1.99 -13.26 -6.03
CA ILE A 26 -2.13 -14.71 -6.18
C ILE A 26 -3.60 -15.06 -5.98
N SER A 27 -4.12 -15.93 -6.83
CA SER A 27 -5.44 -16.52 -6.63
C SER A 27 -5.29 -17.81 -5.80
N GLY A 28 -5.72 -17.77 -4.54
CA GLY A 28 -5.68 -18.92 -3.64
C GLY A 28 -4.90 -18.62 -2.35
N ASP A 29 -4.93 -19.60 -1.46
CA ASP A 29 -4.42 -19.44 -0.08
C ASP A 29 -3.01 -20.01 0.11
N TYR A 30 -2.39 -20.48 -0.97
CA TYR A 30 -1.12 -21.19 -0.92
C TYR A 30 -0.14 -20.65 -1.96
N LEU A 31 1.09 -20.43 -1.51
CA LEU A 31 2.24 -20.06 -2.32
C LEU A 31 3.32 -21.12 -2.18
N ASP A 32 3.58 -21.87 -3.24
CA ASP A 32 4.68 -22.82 -3.26
C ASP A 32 6.04 -22.10 -3.32
N THR A 33 7.07 -22.77 -2.79
CA THR A 33 8.43 -22.24 -2.67
C THR A 33 9.00 -21.73 -4.00
N LYS A 34 8.82 -22.52 -5.08
CA LYS A 34 9.37 -22.17 -6.39
C LYS A 34 8.69 -20.92 -6.97
N THR A 35 7.39 -20.80 -6.79
CA THR A 35 6.66 -19.61 -7.21
C THR A 35 7.08 -18.40 -6.39
N ALA A 36 7.27 -18.55 -5.07
CA ALA A 36 7.77 -17.50 -4.20
C ALA A 36 9.17 -17.01 -4.59
N GLU A 37 10.10 -17.93 -4.83
CA GLU A 37 11.43 -17.61 -5.35
C GLU A 37 11.35 -16.81 -6.65
N THR A 38 10.53 -17.28 -7.60
CA THR A 38 10.35 -16.58 -8.89
C THR A 38 9.77 -15.17 -8.71
N ILE A 39 8.86 -14.97 -7.77
CA ILE A 39 8.28 -13.65 -7.45
C ILE A 39 9.37 -12.70 -6.94
N VAL A 40 10.19 -13.17 -5.98
CA VAL A 40 11.31 -12.41 -5.43
C VAL A 40 12.35 -12.08 -6.50
N ASP A 41 12.77 -13.09 -7.25
CA ASP A 41 13.78 -12.94 -8.31
C ASP A 41 13.30 -11.98 -9.41
N SER A 42 11.99 -11.91 -9.62
CA SER A 42 11.36 -10.93 -10.52
C SER A 42 11.22 -9.53 -9.90
N GLY A 43 11.70 -9.28 -8.69
CA GLY A 43 11.72 -7.97 -8.05
C GLY A 43 10.41 -7.53 -7.38
N PHE A 44 9.49 -8.46 -7.12
CA PHE A 44 8.31 -8.16 -6.32
C PHE A 44 8.63 -8.26 -4.82
N LEU A 45 8.01 -7.40 -4.02
CA LEU A 45 8.19 -7.33 -2.57
C LEU A 45 6.94 -7.79 -1.81
N ILE A 46 5.77 -7.66 -2.44
CA ILE A 46 4.48 -7.83 -1.81
C ILE A 46 3.71 -8.91 -2.54
N VAL A 47 3.11 -9.79 -1.74
CA VAL A 47 2.15 -10.77 -2.23
C VAL A 47 0.79 -10.48 -1.63
N GLY A 48 -0.22 -10.33 -2.46
CA GLY A 48 -1.58 -10.05 -2.03
C GLY A 48 -2.43 -11.30 -1.93
N ASP A 49 -3.41 -11.19 -1.05
CA ASP A 49 -4.63 -11.95 -0.95
C ASP A 49 -4.57 -13.29 -0.22
N SER A 50 -4.74 -13.25 1.09
CA SER A 50 -4.99 -14.40 1.98
C SER A 50 -3.80 -15.34 2.29
N ILE A 51 -2.59 -14.99 1.91
CA ILE A 51 -1.43 -15.81 2.23
C ILE A 51 -0.86 -15.37 3.57
N VAL A 52 -0.92 -16.26 4.55
CA VAL A 52 -0.51 -15.96 5.93
C VAL A 52 0.99 -16.15 6.13
N ASP A 53 1.59 -17.09 5.40
CA ASP A 53 3.01 -17.47 5.55
C ASP A 53 3.73 -17.26 4.23
N VAL A 54 4.47 -16.16 4.13
CA VAL A 54 5.21 -15.79 2.91
C VAL A 54 6.72 -15.95 3.15
N PRO A 55 7.38 -16.78 2.34
CA PRO A 55 8.81 -16.99 2.45
C PRO A 55 9.63 -15.85 1.82
N PHE A 56 10.94 -15.90 1.98
CA PHE A 56 11.95 -15.08 1.29
C PHE A 56 11.85 -13.56 1.50
N GLY A 57 11.33 -13.13 2.65
CA GLY A 57 11.21 -11.70 2.96
C GLY A 57 10.12 -10.96 2.18
N LEU A 58 9.25 -11.69 1.50
CA LEU A 58 8.01 -11.12 0.96
C LEU A 58 7.10 -10.63 2.08
N VAL A 59 6.33 -9.61 1.80
CA VAL A 59 5.31 -9.09 2.70
C VAL A 59 3.93 -9.46 2.18
N SER A 60 3.07 -9.97 3.06
CA SER A 60 1.68 -10.27 2.72
C SER A 60 0.74 -9.18 3.19
N PHE A 61 -0.16 -8.75 2.32
CA PHE A 61 -1.29 -7.90 2.66
C PHE A 61 -2.60 -8.63 2.43
N ILE A 62 -3.45 -8.58 3.45
CA ILE A 62 -4.77 -9.22 3.43
C ILE A 62 -5.81 -8.15 3.09
N ARG A 63 -6.80 -8.51 2.30
CA ARG A 63 -7.99 -7.69 2.10
C ARG A 63 -8.88 -7.79 3.33
N ASN A 64 -8.82 -6.78 4.16
CA ASN A 64 -9.60 -6.70 5.40
C ASN A 64 -10.84 -5.81 5.28
N GLY A 65 -10.94 -5.02 4.20
CA GLY A 65 -12.11 -4.22 3.87
C GLY A 65 -13.16 -4.98 3.08
N ALA A 66 -14.34 -4.42 2.95
CA ALA A 66 -15.42 -5.01 2.21
C ALA A 66 -15.16 -4.97 0.69
N SER A 67 -15.84 -5.86 -0.04
CA SER A 67 -15.86 -5.85 -1.48
C SER A 67 -16.90 -4.87 -1.99
N LEU A 68 -16.47 -3.84 -2.72
CA LEU A 68 -17.36 -2.91 -3.39
C LEU A 68 -18.25 -3.60 -4.44
N GLU A 69 -17.81 -4.74 -4.99
CA GLU A 69 -18.56 -5.54 -5.96
C GLU A 69 -19.91 -6.04 -5.41
N LYS A 70 -20.05 -6.14 -4.10
CA LYS A 70 -21.26 -6.62 -3.44
C LYS A 70 -22.16 -5.49 -2.91
N GLY A 71 -21.81 -4.25 -3.17
CA GLY A 71 -22.52 -3.09 -2.63
C GLY A 71 -22.47 -3.03 -1.10
N VAL A 72 -21.47 -3.66 -0.49
CA VAL A 72 -21.29 -3.73 0.95
C VAL A 72 -19.87 -3.30 1.26
N ALA A 73 -19.62 -2.02 1.19
CA ALA A 73 -18.50 -1.51 1.95
C ALA A 73 -18.87 -1.61 3.42
N ASP A 74 -18.03 -2.24 4.20
CA ASP A 74 -18.25 -2.33 5.64
C ASP A 74 -17.97 -0.97 6.28
N MET A 75 -18.99 -0.13 6.28
CA MET A 75 -18.90 1.20 6.86
C MET A 75 -18.45 1.16 8.31
N GLN A 76 -18.85 0.13 9.07
CA GLN A 76 -18.44 -0.02 10.46
C GLN A 76 -16.94 -0.28 10.57
N LEU A 77 -16.37 -1.07 9.66
CA LEU A 77 -14.92 -1.28 9.60
C LEU A 77 -14.20 0.01 9.27
N LEU A 78 -14.68 0.77 8.30
CA LEU A 78 -14.09 2.05 7.90
C LEU A 78 -14.18 3.09 9.02
N GLU A 79 -15.34 3.19 9.67
CA GLU A 79 -15.56 4.10 10.81
C GLU A 79 -14.75 3.71 12.05
N SER A 80 -14.46 2.42 12.23
CA SER A 80 -13.66 1.90 13.36
C SER A 80 -12.17 1.77 13.07
N ALA A 81 -11.72 2.16 11.87
CA ALA A 81 -10.31 2.13 11.53
C ALA A 81 -9.51 3.04 12.47
N GLU A 82 -8.46 2.47 13.05
CA GLU A 82 -7.56 3.22 13.92
C GLU A 82 -6.66 4.15 13.10
N GLU A 83 -6.18 5.21 13.74
CA GLU A 83 -5.15 6.08 13.19
C GLU A 83 -3.93 5.24 12.75
N ASP A 84 -3.36 5.55 11.60
CA ASP A 84 -2.24 4.82 10.98
C ASP A 84 -2.53 3.34 10.63
N SER A 85 -3.79 2.93 10.57
CA SER A 85 -4.17 1.60 10.11
C SER A 85 -4.39 1.54 8.59
N LEU A 86 -4.24 0.34 8.03
CA LEU A 86 -4.52 0.07 6.62
C LEU A 86 -5.84 -0.68 6.47
N VAL A 87 -6.81 -0.06 5.81
CA VAL A 87 -8.03 -0.75 5.36
C VAL A 87 -7.92 -1.02 3.87
N SER A 88 -7.85 -2.29 3.51
CA SER A 88 -7.71 -2.74 2.12
C SER A 88 -9.07 -3.11 1.53
N ILE A 89 -9.61 -2.23 0.70
CA ILE A 89 -10.86 -2.44 -0.02
C ILE A 89 -10.54 -3.03 -1.38
N HIS A 90 -11.29 -4.01 -1.83
CA HIS A 90 -11.11 -4.62 -3.14
C HIS A 90 -12.36 -4.47 -4.00
N TRP A 91 -12.12 -4.44 -5.29
CA TRP A 91 -13.15 -4.29 -6.29
C TRP A 91 -12.76 -5.03 -7.57
N ARG A 92 -13.74 -5.67 -8.20
CA ARG A 92 -13.57 -6.25 -9.53
C ARG A 92 -14.31 -5.41 -10.55
N ALA A 93 -13.57 -4.73 -11.40
CA ALA A 93 -14.14 -4.06 -12.55
C ALA A 93 -14.60 -5.11 -13.59
N ARG A 94 -15.90 -5.21 -13.82
CA ARG A 94 -16.49 -5.99 -14.91
C ARG A 94 -17.19 -5.05 -15.86
N ILE A 95 -17.11 -5.31 -17.16
CA ILE A 95 -17.67 -4.43 -18.20
C ILE A 95 -19.18 -4.22 -18.02
N ASP A 96 -19.88 -5.22 -17.51
CA ASP A 96 -21.32 -5.26 -17.30
C ASP A 96 -21.73 -5.06 -15.83
N ASP A 97 -20.79 -4.81 -14.94
CA ASP A 97 -21.08 -4.63 -13.52
C ASP A 97 -21.48 -3.19 -13.22
N LEU A 98 -22.79 -2.96 -13.18
CA LEU A 98 -23.37 -1.65 -12.83
C LEU A 98 -23.33 -1.35 -11.32
N ARG A 99 -22.97 -2.32 -10.48
CA ARG A 99 -22.97 -2.19 -9.01
C ARG A 99 -21.93 -1.21 -8.49
N VAL A 100 -20.90 -0.95 -9.26
CA VAL A 100 -19.93 0.14 -8.96
C VAL A 100 -20.63 1.47 -8.68
N ARG A 101 -21.81 1.67 -9.25
CA ARG A 101 -22.57 2.89 -9.03
C ARG A 101 -23.28 2.94 -7.67
N GLU A 102 -23.50 1.78 -7.05
CA GLU A 102 -24.13 1.67 -5.74
C GLU A 102 -23.15 2.06 -4.62
N ASP A 103 -21.85 1.95 -4.87
CA ASP A 103 -20.80 2.26 -3.90
C ASP A 103 -20.28 3.71 -3.99
N LYS A 104 -20.80 4.50 -4.90
CA LYS A 104 -20.40 5.91 -5.07
C LYS A 104 -20.55 6.74 -3.78
N ASP A 105 -21.56 6.41 -2.97
CA ASP A 105 -21.85 7.15 -1.75
C ASP A 105 -20.80 6.86 -0.66
N VAL A 106 -20.26 5.63 -0.64
CA VAL A 106 -19.12 5.26 0.25
C VAL A 106 -17.85 5.96 -0.19
N ILE A 107 -17.57 5.99 -1.49
CA ILE A 107 -16.40 6.69 -2.04
C ILE A 107 -16.51 8.19 -1.74
N ALA A 108 -17.67 8.80 -1.97
CA ALA A 108 -17.90 10.20 -1.66
C ALA A 108 -17.74 10.49 -0.15
N TRP A 109 -18.23 9.59 0.71
CA TRP A 109 -18.01 9.71 2.15
C TRP A 109 -16.53 9.62 2.53
N LEU A 110 -15.76 8.70 1.91
CA LEU A 110 -14.32 8.57 2.15
C LEU A 110 -13.55 9.80 1.70
N GLU A 111 -13.97 10.50 0.64
CA GLU A 111 -13.36 11.74 0.17
C GLU A 111 -13.46 12.88 1.21
N ASP A 112 -14.46 12.83 2.07
CA ASP A 112 -14.68 13.80 3.16
C ASP A 112 -13.92 13.41 4.46
N GLN A 113 -13.27 12.24 4.52
CA GLN A 113 -12.50 11.80 5.67
C GLN A 113 -11.02 12.16 5.52
N ASP A 114 -10.32 12.24 6.66
CA ASP A 114 -8.86 12.38 6.69
C ASP A 114 -8.20 11.01 6.41
N VAL A 115 -8.25 10.58 5.15
CA VAL A 115 -7.73 9.30 4.70
C VAL A 115 -6.76 9.48 3.53
N TRP A 116 -5.75 8.63 3.51
CA TRP A 116 -4.83 8.55 2.41
C TRP A 116 -5.21 7.39 1.47
N PHE A 117 -5.71 7.72 0.28
CA PHE A 117 -5.92 6.73 -0.78
C PHE A 117 -4.57 6.29 -1.33
N THR A 118 -4.23 5.04 -1.09
CA THR A 118 -2.90 4.50 -1.38
C THR A 118 -2.98 3.08 -1.94
N THR A 119 -1.88 2.60 -2.48
CA THR A 119 -1.70 1.20 -2.85
C THR A 119 -0.93 0.46 -1.75
N TRP A 120 -0.97 -0.87 -1.75
CA TRP A 120 -0.15 -1.68 -0.83
C TRP A 120 1.34 -1.35 -0.94
N GLY A 121 1.82 -1.10 -2.16
CA GLY A 121 3.21 -0.72 -2.40
C GLY A 121 3.58 0.62 -1.78
N GLU A 122 2.76 1.63 -1.98
CA GLU A 122 2.97 2.96 -1.40
C GLU A 122 2.92 2.91 0.12
N TRP A 123 1.92 2.23 0.70
CA TRP A 123 1.82 2.03 2.13
C TRP A 123 3.05 1.35 2.72
N HIS A 124 3.45 0.21 2.14
CA HIS A 124 4.60 -0.55 2.62
C HIS A 124 5.89 0.27 2.60
N LEU A 125 6.17 0.96 1.50
CA LEU A 125 7.38 1.76 1.38
C LEU A 125 7.34 3.03 2.25
N HIS A 126 6.17 3.61 2.49
CA HIS A 126 5.99 4.68 3.46
C HIS A 126 6.35 4.21 4.89
N GLN A 127 5.85 3.06 5.32
CA GLN A 127 6.17 2.47 6.62
C GLN A 127 7.67 2.16 6.74
N LEU A 128 8.30 1.62 5.69
CA LEU A 128 9.73 1.38 5.66
C LEU A 128 10.54 2.69 5.75
N ALA A 129 10.13 3.71 5.02
CA ALA A 129 10.77 5.03 5.08
C ALA A 129 10.70 5.61 6.51
N GLY A 130 9.53 5.55 7.14
CA GLY A 130 9.34 5.99 8.53
C GLY A 130 10.23 5.24 9.52
N SER A 131 10.26 3.91 9.43
CA SER A 131 11.05 3.06 10.34
C SER A 131 12.57 3.16 10.12
N SER A 132 13.01 3.53 8.93
CA SER A 132 14.43 3.68 8.56
C SER A 132 14.94 5.12 8.67
N THR A 133 14.09 6.08 9.04
CA THR A 133 14.47 7.48 9.17
C THR A 133 15.12 7.74 10.53
N ASN A 134 16.36 8.24 10.48
CA ASN A 134 17.06 8.75 11.67
C ASN A 134 16.91 10.25 11.74
N VAL A 135 16.41 10.73 12.87
CA VAL A 135 16.27 12.16 13.15
C VAL A 135 17.30 12.57 14.18
N SER A 136 18.07 13.62 13.90
CA SER A 136 18.99 14.24 14.85
C SER A 136 18.67 15.72 15.02
N ILE A 137 18.84 16.21 16.24
CA ILE A 137 18.61 17.60 16.59
C ILE A 137 19.92 18.19 17.13
N ASP A 138 20.40 19.25 16.49
CA ASP A 138 21.56 20.02 16.94
C ASP A 138 21.19 21.50 17.05
N GLY A 139 21.05 21.98 18.28
CA GLY A 139 20.57 23.34 18.55
C GLY A 139 19.20 23.61 17.94
N SER A 140 19.17 24.45 16.91
CA SER A 140 17.94 24.78 16.15
C SER A 140 17.82 24.02 14.81
N THR A 141 18.76 23.16 14.53
CA THR A 141 18.79 22.39 13.27
C THR A 141 18.27 20.98 13.47
N ILE A 142 17.31 20.60 12.67
CA ILE A 142 16.77 19.24 12.62
C ILE A 142 17.27 18.60 11.32
N THR A 143 17.96 17.48 11.44
CA THR A 143 18.45 16.71 10.30
C THR A 143 17.75 15.35 10.29
N SER A 144 17.14 15.01 9.18
CA SER A 144 16.59 13.68 8.96
C SER A 144 17.34 12.96 7.84
N ILE A 145 17.65 11.71 8.06
CA ILE A 145 18.27 10.83 7.07
C ILE A 145 17.37 9.61 6.94
N SER A 146 16.76 9.45 5.77
CA SER A 146 15.94 8.29 5.44
C SER A 146 16.70 7.37 4.49
N ALA A 147 16.64 6.07 4.75
CA ALA A 147 17.12 5.09 3.80
C ALA A 147 16.07 4.93 2.70
N SER A 148 16.46 5.26 1.46
CA SER A 148 15.62 5.00 0.29
C SER A 148 15.58 3.48 0.02
N SER A 149 14.40 2.94 -0.28
CA SER A 149 14.29 1.55 -0.77
C SER A 149 14.94 1.35 -2.13
N GLY A 150 15.24 2.43 -2.85
CA GLY A 150 15.79 2.40 -4.19
C GLY A 150 14.80 2.04 -5.30
N ILE A 151 13.60 1.57 -4.95
CA ILE A 151 12.58 1.12 -5.92
C ILE A 151 11.59 2.25 -6.24
N TRP A 152 10.95 2.79 -5.21
CA TRP A 152 10.06 3.94 -5.33
C TRP A 152 10.48 5.05 -4.36
N SER A 153 10.29 6.30 -4.75
CA SER A 153 10.60 7.47 -3.92
C SER A 153 9.38 7.91 -3.11
N VAL A 154 8.76 7.00 -2.37
CA VAL A 154 7.61 7.32 -1.51
C VAL A 154 8.10 8.20 -0.37
N PRO A 155 7.52 9.40 -0.15
CA PRO A 155 7.92 10.28 0.94
C PRO A 155 7.52 9.68 2.30
N GLY A 156 8.39 9.84 3.28
CA GLY A 156 8.06 9.62 4.69
C GLY A 156 7.52 10.90 5.30
N THR A 157 6.74 10.78 6.36
CA THR A 157 6.27 11.90 7.15
C THR A 157 7.02 11.96 8.48
N ILE A 158 7.52 13.13 8.84
CA ILE A 158 8.15 13.37 10.13
C ILE A 158 7.28 14.33 10.93
N MET A 159 6.83 13.89 12.09
CA MET A 159 6.13 14.76 13.02
C MET A 159 7.10 15.38 14.02
N ILE A 160 7.16 16.69 14.04
CA ILE A 160 8.01 17.45 14.95
C ILE A 160 7.10 18.10 15.99
N ARG A 161 7.30 17.76 17.27
CA ARG A 161 6.61 18.41 18.39
C ARG A 161 7.53 19.41 19.05
N PHE A 162 7.15 20.68 18.99
CA PHE A 162 7.87 21.78 19.64
C PHE A 162 6.90 22.63 20.47
N ASN A 163 7.18 22.79 21.77
CA ASN A 163 6.34 23.57 22.71
C ASN A 163 4.84 23.25 22.64
N GLY A 164 4.48 21.97 22.46
CA GLY A 164 3.10 21.55 22.35
C GLY A 164 2.47 21.72 20.95
N THR A 165 3.18 22.31 20.01
CA THR A 165 2.76 22.40 18.62
C THR A 165 3.35 21.23 17.83
N VAL A 166 2.52 20.58 17.01
CA VAL A 166 2.95 19.51 16.10
C VAL A 166 3.05 20.09 14.70
N LEU A 167 4.19 19.88 14.06
CA LEU A 167 4.44 20.21 12.65
C LEU A 167 4.67 18.90 11.90
N SER A 168 4.01 18.74 10.78
CA SER A 168 4.23 17.65 9.82
C SER A 168 5.10 18.16 8.68
N VAL A 169 6.18 17.45 8.36
CA VAL A 169 7.13 17.77 7.29
C VAL A 169 7.33 16.57 6.38
#